data_b631664bf230e2b82879e66907e6a394
#
_entry.id   b631664bf230e2b82879e66907e6a394
#
_cell.length_a   1.000
_cell.length_b   1.000
_cell.length_c   1.000
_cell.angle_alpha   90.00
_cell.angle_beta   90.00
_cell.angle_gamma   90.00
#
_symmetry.space_group_name_H-M   'P 1'
#
loop_
_entity.id
_entity.type
_entity.pdbx_description
1 polymer ?
#
loop_
_entity_poly.entity_id
_entity_poly.type
_entity_poly.pdbx_seq_one_letter_code
_entity_poly.pdbx_strand_id
1 'polypeptide(L)'
;MIKVLVTNDDGIDAQGLRVLVEALSKHADVYVVAPADQQSGKSHSITFMREVNIEERDVKGAVAAWTVDGTPADCVMWAIDYLRDEEGIEPDFVISGINLGFNTGLAAYYSGTVAGAREGAINGIRSIALSVGGEGGMDVSHFDYLVGLLPQLMEMSMKIDPGIILSVNAPDIPSWDIKGMRVCAAAPRGYGIRFFFEKKKNGRYQMTGGADYLDDNMLYDIDWCAASYVAVSPIPTTLSDNAALMRLKGLVTETDCLTLIIDPQERMPVRVKDADRLAGNLEKLAHAVSRMSKPLIFAESYDMGDILPQVKAYGGEAETVRHIHPDVWTSPDLEKYVNMLDCRKVLIAGAATNVEILQTAEGFIRRGYKVVILEDCCDSPDKRGHELSLKMMEDMGCRMSTLETEVMRLAGSCTKQVLDSVKNILFT
;
A
#
# COMPACT_ATOMS: atom_id res chain seq x y z
N MET A 1 5.59 -17.28 23.92
CA MET A 1 4.11 -17.14 23.70
C MET A 1 3.92 -15.92 22.83
N ILE A 2 2.86 -15.81 22.04
CA ILE A 2 2.55 -14.60 21.29
C ILE A 2 2.29 -13.47 22.26
N LYS A 3 2.83 -12.28 22.03
CA LYS A 3 2.67 -11.10 22.88
C LYS A 3 1.72 -10.12 22.22
N VAL A 4 0.65 -9.75 22.89
CA VAL A 4 -0.39 -8.88 22.34
C VAL A 4 -0.55 -7.63 23.21
N LEU A 5 -0.36 -6.46 22.61
CA LEU A 5 -0.74 -5.19 23.23
C LEU A 5 -2.21 -4.90 22.90
N VAL A 6 -3.01 -4.70 23.95
CA VAL A 6 -4.44 -4.37 23.84
C VAL A 6 -4.68 -2.92 24.27
N THR A 7 -5.45 -2.20 23.48
CA THR A 7 -5.94 -0.84 23.78
C THR A 7 -7.41 -0.70 23.36
N ASN A 8 -8.02 0.44 23.64
CA ASN A 8 -9.35 0.84 23.18
C ASN A 8 -9.52 2.37 23.26
N ASP A 9 -10.71 2.90 22.95
CA ASP A 9 -11.09 4.29 23.20
C ASP A 9 -12.25 4.46 24.20
N ASP A 10 -12.79 3.36 24.69
CA ASP A 10 -13.86 3.39 25.71
C ASP A 10 -13.32 3.42 27.16
N GLY A 11 -12.00 3.26 27.33
CA GLY A 11 -11.33 3.21 28.63
C GLY A 11 -11.06 1.80 29.14
N ILE A 12 -10.16 1.69 30.13
CA ILE A 12 -9.66 0.40 30.65
C ILE A 12 -10.73 -0.47 31.29
N ASP A 13 -11.77 0.14 31.84
CA ASP A 13 -12.88 -0.54 32.50
C ASP A 13 -14.00 -0.97 31.53
N ALA A 14 -13.86 -0.70 30.22
CA ALA A 14 -14.88 -1.03 29.24
C ALA A 14 -15.13 -2.53 29.09
N GLN A 15 -16.40 -2.91 28.87
CA GLN A 15 -16.80 -4.31 28.73
C GLN A 15 -16.09 -4.98 27.54
N GLY A 16 -16.02 -4.29 26.39
CA GLY A 16 -15.38 -4.82 25.18
C GLY A 16 -13.91 -5.15 25.38
N LEU A 17 -13.17 -4.31 26.11
CA LEU A 17 -11.77 -4.56 26.45
C LEU A 17 -11.63 -5.80 27.37
N ARG A 18 -12.46 -5.92 28.39
CA ARG A 18 -12.41 -7.07 29.30
C ARG A 18 -12.67 -8.39 28.59
N VAL A 19 -13.68 -8.42 27.70
CA VAL A 19 -14.01 -9.61 26.89
C VAL A 19 -12.85 -9.97 25.95
N LEU A 20 -12.23 -8.98 25.34
CA LEU A 20 -11.08 -9.17 24.44
C LEU A 20 -9.87 -9.75 25.20
N VAL A 21 -9.53 -9.17 26.34
CA VAL A 21 -8.41 -9.63 27.19
C VAL A 21 -8.66 -11.06 27.67
N GLU A 22 -9.87 -11.39 28.16
CA GLU A 22 -10.20 -12.74 28.62
C GLU A 22 -10.11 -13.77 27.48
N ALA A 23 -10.47 -13.40 26.25
CA ALA A 23 -10.35 -14.29 25.10
C ALA A 23 -8.89 -14.53 24.70
N LEU A 24 -8.08 -13.46 24.62
CA LEU A 24 -6.68 -13.52 24.21
C LEU A 24 -5.79 -14.22 25.24
N SER A 25 -6.02 -14.02 26.56
CA SER A 25 -5.21 -14.57 27.65
C SER A 25 -5.14 -16.09 27.69
N LYS A 26 -6.04 -16.77 26.97
CA LYS A 26 -6.02 -18.24 26.82
C LYS A 26 -4.89 -18.73 25.91
N HIS A 27 -4.33 -17.86 25.07
CA HIS A 27 -3.41 -18.24 24.00
C HIS A 27 -2.22 -17.31 23.83
N ALA A 28 -2.19 -16.17 24.54
CA ALA A 28 -1.18 -15.12 24.39
C ALA A 28 -0.83 -14.46 25.74
N ASP A 29 0.34 -13.86 25.84
CA ASP A 29 0.71 -12.93 26.89
C ASP A 29 0.10 -11.56 26.54
N VAL A 30 -0.85 -11.09 27.34
CA VAL A 30 -1.62 -9.88 27.05
C VAL A 30 -1.14 -8.72 27.91
N TYR A 31 -0.73 -7.64 27.30
CA TYR A 31 -0.38 -6.36 27.91
C TYR A 31 -1.48 -5.37 27.57
N VAL A 32 -1.98 -4.63 28.57
CA VAL A 32 -3.09 -3.70 28.37
C VAL A 32 -2.62 -2.28 28.66
N VAL A 33 -2.78 -1.39 27.68
CA VAL A 33 -2.60 0.05 27.92
C VAL A 33 -3.78 0.78 27.26
N ALA A 34 -4.62 1.39 28.08
CA ALA A 34 -5.85 2.01 27.62
C ALA A 34 -6.06 3.40 28.27
N PRO A 35 -6.85 4.28 27.67
CA PRO A 35 -7.20 5.56 28.25
C PRO A 35 -7.87 5.40 29.62
N ALA A 36 -7.58 6.33 30.52
CA ALA A 36 -8.27 6.39 31.82
C ALA A 36 -9.78 6.71 31.65
N ASP A 37 -10.10 7.59 30.70
CA ASP A 37 -11.45 8.02 30.38
C ASP A 37 -11.79 7.77 28.90
N GLN A 38 -13.11 7.82 28.57
CA GLN A 38 -13.59 7.63 27.21
C GLN A 38 -13.05 8.68 26.25
N GLN A 39 -12.53 8.25 25.10
CA GLN A 39 -11.89 9.06 24.06
C GLN A 39 -12.63 9.00 22.70
N SER A 40 -13.92 8.67 22.69
CA SER A 40 -14.70 8.53 21.46
C SER A 40 -14.65 9.79 20.59
N GLY A 41 -14.48 9.60 19.28
CA GLY A 41 -14.44 10.68 18.29
C GLY A 41 -13.17 11.54 18.32
N LYS A 42 -12.12 11.13 19.02
CA LYS A 42 -10.83 11.85 19.09
C LYS A 42 -9.94 11.62 17.86
N SER A 43 -10.34 10.74 16.95
CA SER A 43 -9.51 10.41 15.79
C SER A 43 -8.10 9.94 16.21
N HIS A 44 -7.10 10.11 15.36
CA HIS A 44 -5.69 9.84 15.67
C HIS A 44 -5.01 11.07 16.27
N SER A 45 -5.60 11.66 17.32
CA SER A 45 -4.97 12.76 18.06
C SER A 45 -3.93 12.23 19.05
N ILE A 46 -2.90 13.04 19.29
CA ILE A 46 -1.83 12.77 20.26
C ILE A 46 -1.74 13.92 21.27
N THR A 47 -1.28 13.60 22.49
CA THR A 47 -1.07 14.58 23.56
C THR A 47 0.36 15.14 23.47
N PHE A 48 0.58 16.02 22.47
CA PHE A 48 1.91 16.59 22.21
C PHE A 48 2.25 17.71 23.20
N MET A 49 3.48 17.71 23.73
CA MET A 49 4.03 18.73 24.64
C MET A 49 3.24 18.92 25.96
N ARG A 50 2.48 17.93 26.39
CA ARG A 50 1.77 17.90 27.67
C ARG A 50 2.22 16.69 28.47
N GLU A 51 2.36 16.85 29.78
CA GLU A 51 2.54 15.72 30.71
C GLU A 51 1.27 14.88 30.75
N VAL A 52 1.44 13.56 30.80
CA VAL A 52 0.34 12.58 30.94
C VAL A 52 0.60 11.75 32.20
N ASN A 53 -0.46 11.42 32.93
CA ASN A 53 -0.38 10.51 34.06
C ASN A 53 -0.55 9.07 33.59
N ILE A 54 0.27 8.17 34.14
CA ILE A 54 0.23 6.74 33.85
C ILE A 54 0.13 5.98 35.16
N GLU A 55 -0.86 5.11 35.28
CA GLU A 55 -1.13 4.36 36.48
C GLU A 55 -1.25 2.86 36.19
N GLU A 56 -0.58 2.04 37.01
CA GLU A 56 -0.77 0.59 36.97
C GLU A 56 -2.19 0.22 37.35
N ARG A 57 -2.72 -0.79 36.70
CA ARG A 57 -4.06 -1.31 36.92
C ARG A 57 -4.04 -2.84 36.96
N ASP A 58 -5.01 -3.41 37.65
CA ASP A 58 -5.25 -4.86 37.61
C ASP A 58 -6.38 -5.18 36.62
N VAL A 59 -6.04 -5.89 35.54
CA VAL A 59 -7.00 -6.36 34.54
C VAL A 59 -6.91 -7.86 34.46
N LYS A 60 -7.99 -8.54 34.84
CA LYS A 60 -8.06 -10.00 34.86
C LYS A 60 -7.69 -10.60 33.49
N GLY A 61 -6.65 -11.44 33.49
CA GLY A 61 -6.14 -12.11 32.29
C GLY A 61 -4.98 -11.38 31.60
N ALA A 62 -4.68 -10.14 31.97
CA ALA A 62 -3.49 -9.44 31.50
C ALA A 62 -2.25 -9.86 32.29
N VAL A 63 -1.09 -9.87 31.66
CA VAL A 63 0.22 -10.00 32.33
C VAL A 63 0.53 -8.72 33.11
N ALA A 64 0.28 -7.57 32.49
CA ALA A 64 0.38 -6.25 33.07
C ALA A 64 -0.59 -5.27 32.39
N ALA A 65 -1.02 -4.24 33.16
CA ALA A 65 -1.96 -3.26 32.63
C ALA A 65 -1.70 -1.86 33.18
N TRP A 66 -1.93 -0.83 32.34
CA TRP A 66 -1.79 0.59 32.71
C TRP A 66 -2.90 1.43 32.09
N THR A 67 -3.25 2.52 32.78
CA THR A 67 -4.02 3.62 32.18
C THR A 67 -3.12 4.79 31.83
N VAL A 68 -3.50 5.50 30.78
CA VAL A 68 -2.87 6.76 30.35
C VAL A 68 -3.93 7.86 30.33
N ASP A 69 -3.66 9.03 30.92
CA ASP A 69 -4.47 10.23 30.76
C ASP A 69 -4.23 10.84 29.37
N GLY A 70 -4.63 10.13 28.34
CA GLY A 70 -4.35 10.45 26.95
C GLY A 70 -5.30 9.72 25.99
N THR A 71 -4.94 9.74 24.73
CA THR A 71 -5.69 9.09 23.64
C THR A 71 -5.26 7.63 23.45
N PRO A 72 -6.00 6.83 22.67
CA PRO A 72 -5.55 5.48 22.29
C PRO A 72 -4.19 5.45 21.58
N ALA A 73 -3.88 6.47 20.76
CA ALA A 73 -2.57 6.60 20.14
C ALA A 73 -1.46 6.84 21.17
N ASP A 74 -1.69 7.72 22.15
CA ASP A 74 -0.75 7.94 23.27
C ASP A 74 -0.50 6.65 24.05
N CYS A 75 -1.55 5.87 24.29
CA CYS A 75 -1.46 4.59 24.99
C CYS A 75 -0.54 3.61 24.25
N VAL A 76 -0.71 3.48 22.92
CA VAL A 76 0.08 2.55 22.12
C VAL A 76 1.52 3.02 21.99
N MET A 77 1.76 4.33 21.74
CA MET A 77 3.12 4.88 21.68
C MET A 77 3.88 4.64 22.98
N TRP A 78 3.28 5.03 24.10
CA TRP A 78 3.92 4.81 25.40
C TRP A 78 4.17 3.33 25.67
N ALA A 79 3.19 2.47 25.38
CA ALA A 79 3.31 1.03 25.63
C ALA A 79 4.45 0.39 24.83
N ILE A 80 4.61 0.74 23.56
CA ILE A 80 5.66 0.20 22.70
C ILE A 80 7.04 0.59 23.26
N ASP A 81 7.23 1.86 23.61
CA ASP A 81 8.49 2.34 24.15
C ASP A 81 8.78 1.72 25.53
N TYR A 82 7.81 1.73 26.45
CA TYR A 82 7.97 1.18 27.79
C TYR A 82 8.26 -0.33 27.76
N LEU A 83 7.47 -1.10 27.02
CA LEU A 83 7.65 -2.56 26.95
C LEU A 83 9.00 -2.93 26.33
N ARG A 84 9.45 -2.19 25.32
CA ARG A 84 10.75 -2.42 24.68
C ARG A 84 11.91 -2.04 25.61
N ASP A 85 11.87 -0.84 26.18
CA ASP A 85 13.04 -0.24 26.84
C ASP A 85 13.18 -0.71 28.32
N GLU A 86 12.07 -0.93 29.03
CA GLU A 86 12.08 -1.33 30.44
C GLU A 86 11.88 -2.85 30.64
N GLU A 87 11.09 -3.50 29.78
CA GLU A 87 10.74 -4.92 29.95
C GLU A 87 11.46 -5.83 28.92
N GLY A 88 12.08 -5.28 27.88
CA GLY A 88 12.70 -6.05 26.79
C GLY A 88 11.67 -6.84 25.96
N ILE A 89 10.45 -6.31 25.85
CA ILE A 89 9.30 -6.95 25.22
C ILE A 89 8.92 -6.20 23.94
N GLU A 90 8.86 -6.93 22.84
CA GLU A 90 8.29 -6.44 21.58
C GLU A 90 6.93 -7.13 21.34
N PRO A 91 5.82 -6.40 21.24
CA PRO A 91 4.53 -6.98 20.92
C PRO A 91 4.50 -7.53 19.48
N ASP A 92 3.97 -8.73 19.31
CA ASP A 92 3.72 -9.31 17.98
C ASP A 92 2.49 -8.69 17.30
N PHE A 93 1.52 -8.23 18.12
CA PHE A 93 0.27 -7.62 17.67
C PHE A 93 -0.13 -6.44 18.55
N VAL A 94 -0.78 -5.45 17.92
CA VAL A 94 -1.62 -4.45 18.59
C VAL A 94 -3.08 -4.73 18.23
N ILE A 95 -3.92 -4.97 19.22
CA ILE A 95 -5.35 -5.18 19.02
C ILE A 95 -6.12 -4.11 19.79
N SER A 96 -6.86 -3.27 19.05
CA SER A 96 -7.62 -2.17 19.62
C SER A 96 -9.12 -2.49 19.60
N GLY A 97 -9.78 -2.38 20.74
CA GLY A 97 -11.22 -2.64 20.89
C GLY A 97 -11.55 -3.46 22.13
N ILE A 98 -12.73 -4.09 22.21
CA ILE A 98 -13.79 -4.09 21.19
C ILE A 98 -14.64 -2.84 21.39
N ASN A 99 -14.74 -2.00 20.38
CA ASN A 99 -15.53 -0.78 20.40
C ASN A 99 -17.03 -1.05 20.36
N LEU A 100 -17.81 -0.25 21.09
CA LEU A 100 -19.26 -0.23 21.03
C LEU A 100 -19.72 0.75 19.94
N GLY A 101 -20.09 0.20 18.78
CA GLY A 101 -20.48 0.94 17.57
C GLY A 101 -19.59 0.63 16.39
N PHE A 102 -20.16 0.72 15.19
CA PHE A 102 -19.41 0.47 13.95
C PHE A 102 -18.37 1.57 13.69
N ASN A 103 -17.22 1.15 13.19
CA ASN A 103 -16.17 1.98 12.62
C ASN A 103 -16.02 1.74 11.10
N THR A 104 -17.14 1.64 10.39
CA THR A 104 -17.19 1.41 8.94
C THR A 104 -16.94 2.69 8.14
N GLY A 105 -16.38 2.55 6.94
CA GLY A 105 -16.19 3.65 6.00
C GLY A 105 -15.53 4.87 6.62
N LEU A 106 -16.17 6.04 6.48
CA LEU A 106 -15.67 7.31 7.02
C LEU A 106 -15.57 7.35 8.55
N ALA A 107 -16.35 6.55 9.28
CA ALA A 107 -16.23 6.49 10.74
C ALA A 107 -14.84 6.08 11.20
N ALA A 108 -14.13 5.26 10.42
CA ALA A 108 -12.74 4.86 10.71
C ALA A 108 -11.75 6.05 10.81
N TYR A 109 -12.03 7.19 10.16
CA TYR A 109 -11.19 8.39 10.28
C TYR A 109 -11.34 9.09 11.63
N TYR A 110 -12.52 8.99 12.25
CA TYR A 110 -12.84 9.66 13.53
C TYR A 110 -12.69 8.74 14.73
N SER A 111 -12.47 7.44 14.49
CA SER A 111 -12.40 6.39 15.51
C SER A 111 -11.09 6.42 16.29
N GLY A 112 -11.19 6.46 17.62
CA GLY A 112 -10.07 6.23 18.52
C GLY A 112 -9.61 4.77 18.52
N THR A 113 -10.53 3.81 18.36
CA THR A 113 -10.23 2.39 18.23
C THR A 113 -9.33 2.11 17.02
N VAL A 114 -9.73 2.65 15.83
CA VAL A 114 -8.91 2.51 14.62
C VAL A 114 -7.59 3.25 14.77
N ALA A 115 -7.56 4.38 15.50
CA ALA A 115 -6.35 5.13 15.77
C ALA A 115 -5.34 4.35 16.61
N GLY A 116 -5.77 3.65 17.66
CA GLY A 116 -4.88 2.78 18.45
C GLY A 116 -4.25 1.67 17.59
N ALA A 117 -5.05 1.00 16.74
CA ALA A 117 -4.51 0.02 15.81
C ALA A 117 -3.58 0.66 14.76
N ARG A 118 -3.91 1.88 14.28
CA ARG A 118 -3.07 2.61 13.31
C ARG A 118 -1.72 2.96 13.91
N GLU A 119 -1.66 3.35 15.17
CA GLU A 119 -0.40 3.64 15.85
C GLU A 119 0.51 2.42 15.89
N GLY A 120 -0.04 1.24 16.20
CA GLY A 120 0.72 -0.02 16.13
C GLY A 120 1.26 -0.29 14.72
N ALA A 121 0.42 -0.11 13.69
CA ALA A 121 0.81 -0.33 12.30
C ALA A 121 1.86 0.68 11.80
N ILE A 122 1.82 1.94 12.24
CA ILE A 122 2.86 2.95 11.98
C ILE A 122 4.21 2.51 12.55
N ASN A 123 4.20 1.85 13.70
CA ASN A 123 5.40 1.30 14.35
C ASN A 123 5.80 -0.09 13.81
N GLY A 124 5.20 -0.55 12.71
CA GLY A 124 5.54 -1.81 12.04
C GLY A 124 4.99 -3.06 12.74
N ILE A 125 4.08 -2.90 13.70
CA ILE A 125 3.46 -4.00 14.44
C ILE A 125 2.12 -4.36 13.76
N ARG A 126 1.84 -5.65 13.59
CA ARG A 126 0.58 -6.13 13.02
C ARG A 126 -0.61 -5.68 13.86
N SER A 127 -1.60 -5.03 13.23
CA SER A 127 -2.61 -4.31 13.98
C SER A 127 -4.03 -4.63 13.52
N ILE A 128 -4.93 -4.79 14.49
CA ILE A 128 -6.34 -5.14 14.28
C ILE A 128 -7.21 -4.18 15.09
N ALA A 129 -8.20 -3.56 14.46
CA ALA A 129 -9.23 -2.78 15.12
C ALA A 129 -10.54 -3.57 15.14
N LEU A 130 -11.16 -3.72 16.29
CA LEU A 130 -12.36 -4.53 16.50
C LEU A 130 -13.54 -3.68 16.96
N SER A 131 -14.67 -3.82 16.28
CA SER A 131 -15.90 -3.06 16.57
C SER A 131 -17.13 -3.95 16.47
N VAL A 132 -18.08 -3.75 17.35
CA VAL A 132 -19.40 -4.39 17.34
C VAL A 132 -20.45 -3.31 17.36
N GLY A 133 -21.42 -3.33 16.44
CA GLY A 133 -22.44 -2.30 16.39
C GLY A 133 -23.74 -2.79 15.75
N GLY A 134 -24.80 -2.01 15.92
CA GLY A 134 -26.12 -2.32 15.42
C GLY A 134 -27.14 -1.21 15.71
N GLU A 135 -28.41 -1.50 15.49
CA GLU A 135 -29.52 -0.57 15.74
C GLU A 135 -29.73 -0.24 17.22
N GLY A 136 -29.17 -1.07 18.15
CA GLY A 136 -29.29 -0.91 19.59
C GLY A 136 -28.42 0.20 20.21
N GLY A 137 -27.64 0.91 19.44
CA GLY A 137 -26.77 1.99 19.93
C GLY A 137 -25.59 1.48 20.75
N MET A 138 -25.38 1.99 21.98
CA MET A 138 -24.27 1.62 22.85
C MET A 138 -24.55 0.41 23.76
N ASP A 139 -25.69 -0.23 23.64
CA ASP A 139 -26.08 -1.39 24.47
C ASP A 139 -25.70 -2.70 23.71
N VAL A 140 -24.40 -2.94 23.58
CA VAL A 140 -23.85 -4.12 22.87
C VAL A 140 -23.79 -5.32 23.82
N SER A 141 -24.31 -6.46 23.37
CA SER A 141 -24.37 -7.69 24.15
C SER A 141 -23.67 -8.89 23.52
N HIS A 142 -23.34 -8.87 22.22
CA HIS A 142 -22.91 -10.04 21.47
C HIS A 142 -21.46 -9.92 20.97
N PHE A 143 -20.50 -10.30 21.82
CA PHE A 143 -19.06 -10.34 21.44
C PHE A 143 -18.59 -11.72 20.99
N ASP A 144 -19.35 -12.78 21.31
CA ASP A 144 -18.90 -14.17 21.22
C ASP A 144 -18.39 -14.58 19.85
N TYR A 145 -19.09 -14.18 18.79
CA TYR A 145 -18.68 -14.51 17.44
C TYR A 145 -17.36 -13.82 17.06
N LEU A 146 -17.22 -12.53 17.41
CA LEU A 146 -16.03 -11.75 17.07
C LEU A 146 -14.78 -12.28 17.80
N VAL A 147 -14.88 -12.59 19.08
CA VAL A 147 -13.75 -13.16 19.83
C VAL A 147 -13.40 -14.57 19.35
N GLY A 148 -14.37 -15.34 18.88
CA GLY A 148 -14.15 -16.63 18.24
C GLY A 148 -13.34 -16.54 16.94
N LEU A 149 -13.35 -15.39 16.26
CA LEU A 149 -12.58 -15.14 15.04
C LEU A 149 -11.13 -14.69 15.29
N LEU A 150 -10.73 -14.36 16.53
CA LEU A 150 -9.41 -13.81 16.81
C LEU A 150 -8.24 -14.60 16.21
N PRO A 151 -8.17 -15.95 16.33
CA PRO A 151 -7.09 -16.71 15.74
C PRO A 151 -7.03 -16.55 14.20
N GLN A 152 -8.18 -16.54 13.54
CA GLN A 152 -8.27 -16.38 12.09
C GLN A 152 -7.88 -14.94 11.66
N LEU A 153 -8.30 -13.92 12.39
CA LEU A 153 -7.97 -12.52 12.12
C LEU A 153 -6.46 -12.26 12.30
N MET A 154 -5.85 -12.84 13.34
CA MET A 154 -4.40 -12.78 13.55
C MET A 154 -3.65 -13.46 12.40
N GLU A 155 -4.09 -14.64 11.96
CA GLU A 155 -3.52 -15.33 10.80
C GLU A 155 -3.66 -14.51 9.50
N MET A 156 -4.80 -13.87 9.27
CA MET A 156 -5.01 -12.98 8.12
C MET A 156 -4.06 -11.77 8.16
N SER A 157 -3.87 -11.17 9.34
CA SER A 157 -2.93 -10.06 9.52
C SER A 157 -1.49 -10.46 9.21
N MET A 158 -1.10 -11.71 9.45
CA MET A 158 0.24 -12.21 9.09
C MET A 158 0.47 -12.33 7.58
N LYS A 159 -0.59 -12.32 6.76
CA LYS A 159 -0.51 -12.46 5.30
C LYS A 159 -0.45 -11.12 4.55
N ILE A 160 -0.50 -10.01 5.26
CA ILE A 160 -0.45 -8.65 4.68
C ILE A 160 0.70 -7.85 5.29
N ASP A 161 1.02 -6.71 4.67
CA ASP A 161 2.02 -5.77 5.19
C ASP A 161 1.64 -5.26 6.58
N PRO A 162 2.57 -5.19 7.56
CA PRO A 162 2.30 -4.63 8.89
C PRO A 162 1.76 -3.21 8.88
N GLY A 163 2.07 -2.41 7.85
CA GLY A 163 1.51 -1.08 7.65
C GLY A 163 0.04 -1.06 7.22
N ILE A 164 -0.64 -2.20 7.20
CA ILE A 164 -2.07 -2.33 6.90
C ILE A 164 -2.82 -2.82 8.14
N ILE A 165 -3.81 -2.06 8.57
CA ILE A 165 -4.69 -2.43 9.68
C ILE A 165 -5.80 -3.34 9.16
N LEU A 166 -6.15 -4.40 9.88
CA LEU A 166 -7.43 -5.06 9.69
C LEU A 166 -8.50 -4.35 10.52
N SER A 167 -9.39 -3.61 9.87
CA SER A 167 -10.58 -3.02 10.50
C SER A 167 -11.73 -4.02 10.42
N VAL A 168 -12.17 -4.50 11.57
CA VAL A 168 -13.17 -5.57 11.68
C VAL A 168 -14.42 -5.03 12.34
N ASN A 169 -15.54 -5.13 11.67
CA ASN A 169 -16.84 -4.69 12.16
C ASN A 169 -17.81 -5.86 12.18
N ALA A 170 -18.38 -6.16 13.34
CA ALA A 170 -19.36 -7.23 13.52
C ALA A 170 -20.74 -6.66 13.90
N PRO A 171 -21.86 -7.16 13.37
CA PRO A 171 -23.17 -6.77 13.82
C PRO A 171 -23.44 -7.27 15.24
N ASP A 172 -24.12 -6.45 16.06
CA ASP A 172 -24.56 -6.83 17.41
C ASP A 172 -25.84 -7.67 17.35
N ILE A 173 -25.67 -8.90 16.97
CA ILE A 173 -26.72 -9.92 16.89
C ILE A 173 -26.20 -11.23 17.46
N PRO A 174 -27.09 -12.16 17.85
CA PRO A 174 -26.70 -13.48 18.31
C PRO A 174 -25.79 -14.19 17.30
N SER A 175 -24.79 -14.94 17.80
CA SER A 175 -23.77 -15.59 16.98
C SER A 175 -24.32 -16.54 15.91
N TRP A 176 -25.47 -17.17 16.17
CA TRP A 176 -26.16 -18.05 15.21
C TRP A 176 -26.87 -17.32 14.07
N ASP A 177 -27.10 -16.00 14.20
CA ASP A 177 -27.68 -15.14 13.16
C ASP A 177 -26.61 -14.50 12.27
N ILE A 178 -25.33 -14.56 12.66
CA ILE A 178 -24.21 -14.09 11.83
C ILE A 178 -23.93 -15.08 10.72
N LYS A 179 -24.02 -14.60 9.47
CA LYS A 179 -23.92 -15.43 8.25
C LYS A 179 -22.47 -15.74 7.85
N GLY A 180 -21.48 -15.24 8.58
CA GLY A 180 -20.06 -15.46 8.33
C GLY A 180 -19.27 -14.16 8.19
N MET A 181 -18.08 -14.23 7.61
CA MET A 181 -17.15 -13.13 7.44
C MET A 181 -16.92 -12.78 5.96
N ARG A 182 -16.74 -11.50 5.65
CA ARG A 182 -16.41 -10.99 4.32
C ARG A 182 -15.25 -10.02 4.35
N VAL A 183 -14.29 -10.21 3.45
CA VAL A 183 -13.25 -9.22 3.17
C VAL A 183 -13.80 -8.26 2.11
N CYS A 184 -13.77 -6.96 2.39
CA CYS A 184 -14.38 -5.93 1.55
C CYS A 184 -13.65 -4.60 1.69
N ALA A 185 -13.93 -3.67 0.80
CA ALA A 185 -13.44 -2.30 0.92
C ALA A 185 -14.21 -1.53 2.01
N ALA A 186 -13.54 -0.61 2.69
CA ALA A 186 -14.21 0.39 3.51
C ALA A 186 -15.04 1.34 2.63
N ALA A 187 -16.21 1.75 3.08
CA ALA A 187 -17.11 2.59 2.32
C ALA A 187 -16.49 3.97 2.01
N PRO A 188 -16.59 4.44 0.76
CA PRO A 188 -16.02 5.73 0.35
C PRO A 188 -16.86 6.91 0.87
N ARG A 189 -16.36 8.12 0.63
CA ARG A 189 -17.08 9.35 0.94
C ARG A 189 -18.44 9.40 0.24
N GLY A 190 -19.50 9.77 0.99
CA GLY A 190 -20.85 9.89 0.48
C GLY A 190 -21.62 8.55 0.44
N TYR A 191 -21.09 7.54 1.14
CA TYR A 191 -21.71 6.24 1.26
C TYR A 191 -21.70 5.78 2.73
N GLY A 192 -22.82 5.25 3.21
CA GLY A 192 -22.95 4.69 4.55
C GLY A 192 -23.21 5.73 5.63
N ILE A 193 -22.21 6.13 6.40
CA ILE A 193 -22.37 7.03 7.53
C ILE A 193 -22.00 8.46 7.16
N ARG A 194 -22.87 9.40 7.53
CA ARG A 194 -22.65 10.85 7.45
C ARG A 194 -22.76 11.47 8.83
N PHE A 195 -21.82 12.36 9.17
CA PHE A 195 -21.88 13.19 10.37
C PHE A 195 -22.34 14.60 10.01
N PHE A 196 -23.29 15.16 10.78
CA PHE A 196 -23.84 16.48 10.57
C PHE A 196 -24.29 17.13 11.89
N PHE A 197 -24.49 18.45 11.87
CA PHE A 197 -24.97 19.18 13.04
C PHE A 197 -26.47 19.42 12.95
N GLU A 198 -27.20 19.04 14.01
CA GLU A 198 -28.61 19.39 14.20
C GLU A 198 -28.76 20.57 15.16
N LYS A 199 -29.57 21.51 14.79
CA LYS A 199 -29.92 22.63 15.67
C LYS A 199 -30.99 22.19 16.69
N LYS A 200 -30.68 22.28 17.97
CA LYS A 200 -31.62 21.95 19.07
C LYS A 200 -32.50 23.14 19.43
N LYS A 201 -33.61 22.88 20.14
CA LYS A 201 -34.61 23.88 20.55
C LYS A 201 -34.02 25.04 21.38
N ASN A 202 -32.93 24.81 22.09
CA ASN A 202 -32.20 25.81 22.88
C ASN A 202 -31.22 26.67 22.06
N GLY A 203 -31.22 26.54 20.71
CA GLY A 203 -30.34 27.27 19.79
C GLY A 203 -28.94 26.71 19.66
N ARG A 204 -28.56 25.69 20.43
CA ARG A 204 -27.28 24.99 20.32
C ARG A 204 -27.32 23.95 19.19
N TYR A 205 -26.14 23.54 18.73
CA TYR A 205 -25.98 22.49 17.73
C TYR A 205 -25.40 21.24 18.39
N GLN A 206 -25.93 20.10 18.01
CA GLN A 206 -25.40 18.80 18.39
C GLN A 206 -24.93 18.06 17.14
N MET A 207 -23.70 17.54 17.17
CA MET A 207 -23.24 16.64 16.11
C MET A 207 -23.94 15.29 16.28
N THR A 208 -24.43 14.77 15.20
CA THR A 208 -25.11 13.47 15.11
C THR A 208 -24.65 12.72 13.86
N GLY A 209 -24.87 11.42 13.81
CA GLY A 209 -24.63 10.58 12.65
C GLY A 209 -25.94 10.01 12.10
N GLY A 210 -25.98 9.75 10.83
CA GLY A 210 -27.07 9.07 10.16
C GLY A 210 -26.59 8.30 8.95
N ALA A 211 -27.38 7.33 8.50
CA ALA A 211 -27.12 6.66 7.24
C ALA A 211 -27.32 7.66 6.09
N ASP A 212 -26.37 7.69 5.14
CA ASP A 212 -26.48 8.54 3.97
C ASP A 212 -27.09 7.72 2.81
N TYR A 213 -26.33 6.85 2.21
CA TYR A 213 -26.79 6.01 1.12
C TYR A 213 -26.24 4.59 1.28
N LEU A 214 -27.10 3.59 1.10
CA LEU A 214 -26.72 2.18 1.01
C LEU A 214 -27.17 1.65 -0.35
N ASP A 215 -26.31 0.88 -0.99
CA ASP A 215 -26.57 0.24 -2.28
C ASP A 215 -26.81 -1.25 -2.09
N ASP A 216 -27.76 -1.82 -2.83
CA ASP A 216 -28.04 -3.26 -2.81
C ASP A 216 -26.91 -4.13 -3.39
N ASN A 217 -25.87 -3.49 -3.96
CA ASN A 217 -24.74 -4.20 -4.57
C ASN A 217 -23.75 -4.83 -3.58
N MET A 218 -23.91 -4.65 -2.27
CA MET A 218 -23.09 -5.29 -1.22
C MET A 218 -21.59 -5.12 -1.43
N LEU A 219 -21.13 -3.89 -1.70
CA LEU A 219 -19.75 -3.61 -2.08
C LEU A 219 -18.84 -3.31 -0.89
N TYR A 220 -19.39 -2.72 0.19
CA TYR A 220 -18.61 -2.10 1.25
C TYR A 220 -18.89 -2.71 2.63
N ASP A 221 -18.03 -2.38 3.58
CA ASP A 221 -18.09 -2.87 4.96
C ASP A 221 -19.44 -2.65 5.63
N ILE A 222 -20.05 -1.48 5.47
CA ILE A 222 -21.36 -1.17 6.06
C ILE A 222 -22.48 -2.07 5.48
N ASP A 223 -22.45 -2.41 4.19
CA ASP A 223 -23.45 -3.23 3.53
C ASP A 223 -23.42 -4.66 4.10
N TRP A 224 -22.20 -5.20 4.24
CA TRP A 224 -22.01 -6.54 4.80
C TRP A 224 -22.44 -6.62 6.26
N CYS A 225 -22.16 -5.58 7.06
CA CYS A 225 -22.64 -5.51 8.44
C CYS A 225 -24.18 -5.47 8.49
N ALA A 226 -24.81 -4.65 7.65
CA ALA A 226 -26.28 -4.57 7.55
C ALA A 226 -26.91 -5.92 7.10
N ALA A 227 -26.19 -6.70 6.30
CA ALA A 227 -26.61 -8.03 5.85
C ALA A 227 -26.28 -9.17 6.83
N SER A 228 -25.88 -8.86 8.07
CA SER A 228 -25.54 -9.82 9.13
C SER A 228 -24.23 -10.59 8.90
N TYR A 229 -23.25 -9.97 8.22
CA TYR A 229 -21.89 -10.52 8.11
C TYR A 229 -20.88 -9.69 8.94
N VAL A 230 -19.81 -10.34 9.38
CA VAL A 230 -18.64 -9.63 9.87
C VAL A 230 -17.87 -9.08 8.66
N ALA A 231 -17.65 -7.77 8.62
CA ALA A 231 -16.86 -7.11 7.59
C ALA A 231 -15.40 -6.94 8.03
N VAL A 232 -14.45 -7.29 7.16
CA VAL A 232 -13.01 -7.12 7.37
C VAL A 232 -12.46 -6.26 6.24
N SER A 233 -11.99 -5.06 6.58
CA SER A 233 -11.47 -4.09 5.62
C SER A 233 -10.00 -3.80 5.88
N PRO A 234 -9.10 -4.00 4.90
CA PRO A 234 -7.70 -3.60 5.02
C PRO A 234 -7.58 -2.07 4.85
N ILE A 235 -7.08 -1.38 5.88
CA ILE A 235 -6.88 0.07 5.89
C ILE A 235 -5.38 0.37 5.92
N PRO A 236 -4.80 0.99 4.88
CA PRO A 236 -3.38 1.33 4.86
C PRO A 236 -3.06 2.53 5.75
N THR A 237 -1.84 2.58 6.27
CA THR A 237 -1.29 3.73 7.02
C THR A 237 -0.56 4.72 6.13
N THR A 238 -0.32 4.38 4.86
CA THR A 238 0.37 5.26 3.91
C THR A 238 -0.40 6.55 3.65
N LEU A 239 0.30 7.68 3.74
CA LEU A 239 -0.27 9.02 3.54
C LEU A 239 -0.27 9.47 2.07
N SER A 240 0.50 8.80 1.21
CA SER A 240 0.67 9.20 -0.19
C SER A 240 -0.08 8.28 -1.14
N ASP A 241 -0.87 8.88 -2.02
CA ASP A 241 -1.40 8.23 -3.21
C ASP A 241 -0.37 8.37 -4.34
N ASN A 242 0.28 7.27 -4.71
CA ASN A 242 1.30 7.26 -5.75
C ASN A 242 0.74 7.70 -7.12
N ALA A 243 -0.50 7.36 -7.45
CA ALA A 243 -1.12 7.80 -8.70
C ALA A 243 -1.36 9.31 -8.72
N ALA A 244 -1.84 9.89 -7.61
CA ALA A 244 -1.99 11.33 -7.45
C ALA A 244 -0.62 12.03 -7.44
N LEU A 245 0.38 11.47 -6.74
CA LEU A 245 1.74 11.99 -6.72
C LEU A 245 2.30 12.09 -8.14
N MET A 246 2.19 11.02 -8.93
CA MET A 246 2.66 10.98 -10.31
C MET A 246 1.92 11.97 -11.21
N ARG A 247 0.61 12.17 -10.99
CA ARG A 247 -0.16 13.21 -11.72
C ARG A 247 0.31 14.62 -11.39
N LEU A 248 0.51 14.92 -10.09
CA LEU A 248 0.93 16.25 -9.63
C LEU A 248 2.34 16.58 -10.09
N LYS A 249 3.28 15.65 -10.00
CA LYS A 249 4.63 15.81 -10.52
C LYS A 249 4.62 16.28 -11.97
N GLY A 250 3.78 15.68 -12.80
CA GLY A 250 3.70 16.09 -14.19
C GLY A 250 2.95 17.39 -14.49
N LEU A 251 2.38 18.06 -13.49
CA LEU A 251 1.84 19.42 -13.65
C LEU A 251 2.90 20.48 -13.34
N VAL A 252 3.94 20.11 -12.60
CA VAL A 252 4.97 21.04 -12.10
C VAL A 252 6.29 20.91 -12.84
N THR A 253 6.61 19.71 -13.33
CA THR A 253 7.87 19.43 -14.04
C THR A 253 7.60 19.08 -15.50
N GLU A 254 8.42 19.58 -16.42
CA GLU A 254 8.53 19.00 -17.76
C GLU A 254 9.12 17.60 -17.57
N THR A 255 8.27 16.60 -17.69
CA THR A 255 8.63 15.22 -17.36
C THR A 255 9.60 14.67 -18.38
N ASP A 256 10.83 14.51 -17.98
CA ASP A 256 11.77 13.72 -18.74
C ASP A 256 11.27 12.27 -18.85
N CYS A 257 11.66 11.64 -19.92
CA CYS A 257 11.33 10.26 -20.20
C CYS A 257 12.51 9.40 -19.76
N LEU A 258 12.26 8.43 -18.87
CA LEU A 258 13.23 7.39 -18.57
C LEU A 258 13.30 6.40 -19.74
N THR A 259 14.50 6.01 -20.13
CA THR A 259 14.73 4.86 -21.00
C THR A 259 15.26 3.70 -20.13
N LEU A 260 14.57 2.57 -20.19
CA LEU A 260 14.95 1.33 -19.52
C LEU A 260 15.29 0.27 -20.58
N ILE A 261 16.53 -0.17 -20.58
CA ILE A 261 17.00 -1.25 -21.46
C ILE A 261 17.24 -2.50 -20.61
N ILE A 262 16.48 -3.55 -20.88
CA ILE A 262 16.45 -4.78 -20.09
C ILE A 262 17.29 -5.86 -20.78
N ASP A 263 18.18 -6.48 -20.05
CA ASP A 263 19.06 -7.61 -20.44
C ASP A 263 19.82 -7.41 -21.76
N PRO A 264 20.49 -6.28 -22.00
CA PRO A 264 21.33 -6.10 -23.19
C PRO A 264 22.68 -6.76 -23.00
N GLN A 265 22.71 -8.06 -22.63
CA GLN A 265 23.86 -8.79 -22.12
C GLN A 265 24.41 -9.84 -23.11
N GLU A 266 25.61 -10.35 -22.85
CA GLU A 266 26.33 -11.28 -23.72
C GLU A 266 25.54 -12.53 -24.11
N ARG A 267 24.69 -13.04 -23.18
CA ARG A 267 23.84 -14.21 -23.43
C ARG A 267 22.49 -13.89 -24.04
N MET A 268 22.21 -12.63 -24.39
CA MET A 268 20.98 -12.23 -25.05
C MET A 268 20.67 -13.08 -26.30
N PRO A 269 21.65 -13.54 -27.14
CA PRO A 269 21.36 -14.36 -28.31
C PRO A 269 20.59 -15.65 -28.05
N VAL A 270 20.66 -16.23 -26.85
CA VAL A 270 19.87 -17.43 -26.52
C VAL A 270 18.42 -17.14 -26.17
N ARG A 271 18.08 -15.85 -26.01
CA ARG A 271 16.76 -15.38 -25.55
C ARG A 271 15.99 -14.60 -26.61
N VAL A 272 16.57 -14.38 -27.78
CA VAL A 272 15.98 -13.61 -28.88
C VAL A 272 16.19 -14.30 -30.21
N LYS A 273 15.40 -13.94 -31.20
CA LYS A 273 15.47 -14.52 -32.53
C LYS A 273 16.54 -13.87 -33.42
N ASP A 274 16.66 -12.54 -33.32
CA ASP A 274 17.56 -11.73 -34.14
C ASP A 274 18.41 -10.81 -33.25
N ALA A 275 19.45 -11.43 -32.67
CA ALA A 275 20.32 -10.77 -31.70
C ALA A 275 21.11 -9.60 -32.29
N ASP A 276 21.57 -9.72 -33.55
CA ASP A 276 22.37 -8.68 -34.19
C ASP A 276 21.53 -7.42 -34.46
N ARG A 277 20.32 -7.59 -34.98
CA ARG A 277 19.36 -6.49 -35.18
C ARG A 277 19.04 -5.83 -33.83
N LEU A 278 18.70 -6.64 -32.80
CA LEU A 278 18.36 -6.09 -31.51
C LEU A 278 19.53 -5.34 -30.89
N ALA A 279 20.73 -5.90 -30.88
CA ALA A 279 21.94 -5.28 -30.35
C ALA A 279 22.23 -3.94 -31.03
N GLY A 280 22.12 -3.87 -32.37
CA GLY A 280 22.30 -2.63 -33.12
C GLY A 280 21.26 -1.56 -32.79
N ASN A 281 19.99 -1.95 -32.60
CA ASN A 281 18.94 -1.00 -32.21
C ASN A 281 19.12 -0.51 -30.77
N LEU A 282 19.52 -1.38 -29.84
CA LEU A 282 19.81 -1.00 -28.45
C LEU A 282 21.04 -0.08 -28.36
N GLU A 283 22.08 -0.31 -29.18
CA GLU A 283 23.23 0.58 -29.31
C GLU A 283 22.79 1.98 -29.76
N LYS A 284 22.02 2.06 -30.85
CA LYS A 284 21.48 3.35 -31.37
C LYS A 284 20.62 4.05 -30.30
N LEU A 285 19.78 3.31 -29.58
CA LEU A 285 18.94 3.86 -28.52
C LEU A 285 19.79 4.45 -27.39
N ALA A 286 20.75 3.67 -26.84
CA ALA A 286 21.62 4.11 -25.77
C ALA A 286 22.44 5.37 -26.18
N HIS A 287 23.00 5.34 -27.40
CA HIS A 287 23.76 6.46 -27.96
C HIS A 287 22.91 7.73 -28.11
N ALA A 288 21.71 7.63 -28.70
CA ALA A 288 20.82 8.77 -28.88
C ALA A 288 20.35 9.38 -27.57
N VAL A 289 19.95 8.53 -26.60
CA VAL A 289 19.48 8.95 -25.27
C VAL A 289 20.59 9.65 -24.49
N SER A 290 21.81 9.10 -24.52
CA SER A 290 22.99 9.71 -23.90
C SER A 290 23.35 11.06 -24.53
N ARG A 291 23.28 11.17 -25.87
CA ARG A 291 23.53 12.45 -26.58
C ARG A 291 22.54 13.54 -26.21
N MET A 292 21.34 13.18 -25.83
CA MET A 292 20.30 14.10 -25.37
C MET A 292 20.38 14.37 -23.85
N SER A 293 21.32 13.76 -23.15
CA SER A 293 21.42 13.79 -21.66
C SER A 293 20.11 13.40 -20.97
N LYS A 294 19.41 12.40 -21.53
CA LYS A 294 18.16 11.89 -20.96
C LYS A 294 18.44 10.69 -20.06
N PRO A 295 17.61 10.47 -19.02
CA PRO A 295 17.78 9.35 -18.09
C PRO A 295 17.79 8.00 -18.80
N LEU A 296 18.78 7.17 -18.49
CA LEU A 296 18.96 5.81 -18.98
C LEU A 296 19.28 4.89 -17.81
N ILE A 297 18.59 3.76 -17.74
CA ILE A 297 18.87 2.67 -16.80
C ILE A 297 19.04 1.38 -17.60
N PHE A 298 20.07 0.64 -17.26
CA PHE A 298 20.24 -0.76 -17.69
C PHE A 298 19.73 -1.69 -16.61
N ALA A 299 18.97 -2.70 -16.99
CA ALA A 299 18.65 -3.82 -16.11
C ALA A 299 19.44 -5.06 -16.52
N GLU A 300 20.11 -5.69 -15.57
CA GLU A 300 20.96 -6.88 -15.76
C GLU A 300 20.40 -8.08 -15.01
N SER A 301 20.16 -9.20 -15.70
CA SER A 301 19.99 -10.50 -15.09
C SER A 301 21.32 -11.04 -14.56
N TYR A 302 21.31 -11.68 -13.40
CA TYR A 302 22.54 -12.20 -12.75
C TYR A 302 23.29 -13.26 -13.56
N ASP A 303 22.62 -14.00 -14.43
CA ASP A 303 23.16 -15.15 -15.16
C ASP A 303 23.41 -14.92 -16.65
N MET A 304 23.24 -13.65 -17.13
CA MET A 304 23.27 -13.33 -18.56
C MET A 304 24.62 -12.78 -19.06
N GLY A 305 25.63 -12.69 -18.21
CA GLY A 305 26.94 -12.10 -18.53
C GLY A 305 26.94 -10.59 -18.40
N ASP A 306 27.95 -9.94 -18.96
CA ASP A 306 28.07 -8.48 -18.93
C ASP A 306 27.20 -7.80 -19.99
N ILE A 307 26.91 -6.50 -19.81
CA ILE A 307 26.26 -5.69 -20.85
C ILE A 307 27.14 -5.67 -22.10
N LEU A 308 26.52 -5.81 -23.25
CA LEU A 308 27.18 -5.75 -24.56
C LEU A 308 28.06 -4.51 -24.67
N PRO A 309 29.35 -4.64 -25.03
CA PRO A 309 30.30 -3.53 -25.03
C PRO A 309 29.85 -2.35 -25.88
N GLN A 310 29.23 -2.60 -27.04
CA GLN A 310 28.71 -1.56 -27.93
C GLN A 310 27.53 -0.78 -27.32
N VAL A 311 26.69 -1.41 -26.51
CA VAL A 311 25.59 -0.73 -25.80
C VAL A 311 26.12 0.03 -24.61
N LYS A 312 27.03 -0.57 -23.85
CA LYS A 312 27.65 0.01 -22.65
C LYS A 312 28.49 1.26 -22.98
N ALA A 313 29.15 1.27 -24.13
CA ALA A 313 30.01 2.37 -24.57
C ALA A 313 29.28 3.73 -24.60
N TYR A 314 27.99 3.71 -24.84
CA TYR A 314 27.15 4.91 -24.88
C TYR A 314 26.30 5.12 -23.62
N GLY A 315 26.39 4.21 -22.65
CA GLY A 315 25.65 4.34 -21.39
C GLY A 315 26.03 5.56 -20.55
N GLY A 316 27.29 6.05 -20.71
CA GLY A 316 27.73 7.24 -19.98
C GLY A 316 27.59 7.05 -18.47
N GLU A 317 26.77 7.93 -17.85
CA GLU A 317 26.43 7.90 -16.42
C GLU A 317 25.14 7.08 -16.15
N ALA A 318 24.76 6.18 -17.06
CA ALA A 318 23.58 5.34 -16.87
C ALA A 318 23.73 4.43 -15.65
N GLU A 319 22.71 4.41 -14.84
CA GLU A 319 22.63 3.49 -13.69
C GLU A 319 22.35 2.06 -14.17
N THR A 320 22.86 1.12 -13.41
CA THR A 320 22.62 -0.31 -13.67
C THR A 320 21.96 -0.95 -12.46
N VAL A 321 20.80 -1.56 -12.68
CA VAL A 321 20.08 -2.32 -11.66
C VAL A 321 20.19 -3.82 -11.96
N ARG A 322 20.28 -4.63 -10.90
CA ARG A 322 20.33 -6.10 -11.05
C ARG A 322 19.02 -6.73 -10.62
N HIS A 323 18.57 -7.72 -11.37
CA HIS A 323 17.35 -8.45 -11.07
C HIS A 323 17.52 -9.97 -11.21
N ILE A 324 16.71 -10.71 -10.45
CA ILE A 324 16.62 -12.18 -10.49
C ILE A 324 15.29 -12.60 -11.10
N HIS A 325 14.26 -11.81 -10.85
CA HIS A 325 12.90 -12.09 -11.32
C HIS A 325 12.61 -11.37 -12.63
N PRO A 326 11.72 -11.92 -13.45
CA PRO A 326 11.33 -11.30 -14.72
C PRO A 326 10.78 -9.86 -14.59
N ASP A 327 10.06 -9.55 -13.51
CA ASP A 327 9.68 -8.17 -13.21
C ASP A 327 10.86 -7.43 -12.56
N VAL A 328 11.45 -6.49 -13.29
CA VAL A 328 12.58 -5.68 -12.80
C VAL A 328 12.21 -4.82 -11.58
N TRP A 329 10.92 -4.53 -11.33
CA TRP A 329 10.47 -3.85 -10.13
C TRP A 329 10.72 -4.62 -8.83
N THR A 330 11.02 -5.90 -8.90
CA THR A 330 11.46 -6.68 -7.73
C THR A 330 12.88 -6.31 -7.27
N SER A 331 13.62 -5.54 -8.08
CA SER A 331 14.90 -4.95 -7.68
C SER A 331 14.68 -3.69 -6.85
N PRO A 332 15.15 -3.62 -5.59
CA PRO A 332 15.02 -2.42 -4.75
C PRO A 332 15.69 -1.19 -5.35
N ASP A 333 16.74 -1.39 -6.15
CA ASP A 333 17.49 -0.31 -6.76
C ASP A 333 16.68 0.39 -7.88
N LEU A 334 15.83 -0.33 -8.62
CA LEU A 334 15.01 0.28 -9.66
C LEU A 334 14.06 1.34 -9.07
N GLU A 335 13.33 0.98 -8.02
CA GLU A 335 12.40 1.89 -7.36
C GLU A 335 13.11 3.15 -6.86
N LYS A 336 14.27 2.99 -6.24
CA LYS A 336 15.11 4.10 -5.77
C LYS A 336 15.48 5.05 -6.92
N TYR A 337 16.03 4.53 -8.03
CA TYR A 337 16.45 5.37 -9.15
C TYR A 337 15.26 6.03 -9.87
N VAL A 338 14.19 5.31 -10.10
CA VAL A 338 12.99 5.85 -10.73
C VAL A 338 12.37 6.97 -9.89
N ASN A 339 12.35 6.84 -8.57
CA ASN A 339 11.86 7.88 -7.67
C ASN A 339 12.74 9.13 -7.67
N MET A 340 14.05 8.99 -7.89
CA MET A 340 14.98 10.13 -7.99
C MET A 340 14.81 10.91 -9.31
N LEU A 341 14.38 10.25 -10.39
CA LEU A 341 14.36 10.83 -11.74
C LEU A 341 13.14 11.71 -12.04
N ASP A 342 12.13 11.70 -11.21
CA ASP A 342 10.90 12.49 -11.37
C ASP A 342 10.25 12.37 -12.77
N CYS A 343 10.33 11.20 -13.41
CA CYS A 343 9.78 10.95 -14.73
C CYS A 343 8.40 10.28 -14.67
N ARG A 344 7.54 10.56 -15.66
CA ARG A 344 6.19 9.98 -15.78
C ARG A 344 6.05 8.97 -16.92
N LYS A 345 7.02 8.96 -17.78
CA LYS A 345 7.02 8.16 -18.99
C LYS A 345 8.27 7.29 -19.00
N VAL A 346 8.10 6.03 -19.35
CA VAL A 346 9.21 5.11 -19.55
C VAL A 346 9.16 4.53 -20.96
N LEU A 347 10.30 4.56 -21.65
CA LEU A 347 10.54 3.77 -22.85
C LEU A 347 11.17 2.46 -22.39
N ILE A 348 10.60 1.34 -22.79
CA ILE A 348 11.12 0.02 -22.48
C ILE A 348 11.59 -0.65 -23.75
N ALA A 349 12.80 -1.20 -23.70
CA ALA A 349 13.46 -1.95 -24.75
C ALA A 349 14.27 -3.11 -24.16
N GLY A 350 14.64 -4.11 -24.96
CA GLY A 350 15.53 -5.21 -24.56
C GLY A 350 14.97 -6.61 -24.80
N ALA A 351 15.36 -7.57 -23.96
CA ALA A 351 15.03 -8.99 -24.05
C ALA A 351 14.57 -9.55 -22.70
N ALA A 352 13.66 -10.53 -22.67
CA ALA A 352 12.84 -11.02 -23.77
C ALA A 352 11.43 -10.39 -23.68
N THR A 353 10.84 -10.11 -24.84
CA THR A 353 9.52 -9.44 -24.94
C THR A 353 8.44 -10.17 -24.14
N ASN A 354 8.42 -11.49 -24.22
CA ASN A 354 7.38 -12.34 -23.62
C ASN A 354 7.61 -12.68 -22.13
N VAL A 355 8.69 -12.21 -21.54
CA VAL A 355 9.04 -12.51 -20.13
C VAL A 355 9.31 -11.21 -19.39
N GLU A 356 10.54 -10.67 -19.50
CA GLU A 356 10.98 -9.52 -18.70
C GLU A 356 10.29 -8.22 -19.12
N ILE A 357 10.19 -7.97 -20.44
CA ILE A 357 9.58 -6.75 -20.95
C ILE A 357 8.09 -6.68 -20.54
N LEU A 358 7.35 -7.76 -20.76
CA LEU A 358 5.92 -7.85 -20.45
C LEU A 358 5.65 -7.60 -18.95
N GLN A 359 6.35 -8.31 -18.07
CA GLN A 359 6.11 -8.21 -16.62
C GLN A 359 6.58 -6.87 -16.05
N THR A 360 7.69 -6.34 -16.53
CA THR A 360 8.17 -5.01 -16.14
C THR A 360 7.23 -3.90 -16.61
N ALA A 361 6.71 -4.00 -17.84
CA ALA A 361 5.71 -3.06 -18.36
C ALA A 361 4.45 -3.05 -17.49
N GLU A 362 3.95 -4.23 -17.10
CA GLU A 362 2.82 -4.36 -16.18
C GLU A 362 3.14 -3.71 -14.81
N GLY A 363 4.35 -3.92 -14.29
CA GLY A 363 4.82 -3.30 -13.06
C GLY A 363 4.80 -1.77 -13.10
N PHE A 364 5.21 -1.15 -14.22
CA PHE A 364 5.14 0.29 -14.43
C PHE A 364 3.70 0.80 -14.59
N ILE A 365 2.85 0.11 -15.36
CA ILE A 365 1.43 0.48 -15.54
C ILE A 365 0.69 0.48 -14.21
N ARG A 366 0.86 -0.56 -13.39
CA ARG A 366 0.24 -0.65 -12.04
C ARG A 366 0.62 0.52 -11.15
N ARG A 367 1.79 1.14 -11.36
CA ARG A 367 2.29 2.30 -10.61
C ARG A 367 1.94 3.64 -11.25
N GLY A 368 1.14 3.64 -12.31
CA GLY A 368 0.61 4.85 -12.95
C GLY A 368 1.55 5.53 -13.95
N TYR A 369 2.62 4.85 -14.38
CA TYR A 369 3.51 5.35 -15.43
C TYR A 369 2.89 5.21 -16.82
N LYS A 370 3.24 6.12 -17.72
CA LYS A 370 2.98 5.98 -19.14
C LYS A 370 4.08 5.13 -19.76
N VAL A 371 3.74 3.92 -20.16
CA VAL A 371 4.69 2.97 -20.72
C VAL A 371 4.65 3.03 -22.25
N VAL A 372 5.82 3.09 -22.87
CA VAL A 372 6.01 3.00 -24.31
C VAL A 372 6.96 1.85 -24.60
N ILE A 373 6.51 0.90 -25.38
CA ILE A 373 7.32 -0.22 -25.83
C ILE A 373 7.91 0.11 -27.20
N LEU A 374 9.22 -0.02 -27.34
CA LEU A 374 9.91 0.14 -28.62
C LEU A 374 9.95 -1.23 -29.32
N GLU A 375 8.96 -1.50 -30.20
CA GLU A 375 8.77 -2.83 -30.80
C GLU A 375 10.02 -3.33 -31.54
N ASP A 376 10.68 -2.44 -32.27
CA ASP A 376 11.89 -2.73 -33.03
C ASP A 376 13.15 -2.87 -32.14
N CYS A 377 13.05 -2.46 -30.88
CA CYS A 377 14.06 -2.64 -29.83
C CYS A 377 13.69 -3.75 -28.83
N CYS A 378 12.74 -4.62 -29.16
CA CYS A 378 12.36 -5.79 -28.39
C CYS A 378 12.41 -7.03 -29.28
N ASP A 379 12.68 -8.20 -28.66
CA ASP A 379 12.64 -9.48 -29.37
C ASP A 379 12.45 -10.64 -28.38
N SER A 380 12.06 -11.81 -28.91
CA SER A 380 11.87 -13.08 -28.20
C SER A 380 12.35 -14.26 -29.05
N PRO A 381 12.64 -15.43 -28.47
CA PRO A 381 13.05 -16.60 -29.24
C PRO A 381 11.96 -17.07 -30.20
N ASP A 382 10.70 -16.91 -29.82
CA ASP A 382 9.54 -17.32 -30.60
C ASP A 382 8.74 -16.12 -31.09
N LYS A 383 8.51 -16.06 -32.43
CA LYS A 383 7.79 -14.99 -33.09
C LYS A 383 6.35 -14.81 -32.55
N ARG A 384 5.65 -15.94 -32.29
CA ARG A 384 4.26 -15.88 -31.83
C ARG A 384 4.20 -15.37 -30.38
N GLY A 385 5.11 -15.79 -29.52
CA GLY A 385 5.23 -15.28 -28.15
C GLY A 385 5.51 -13.76 -28.14
N HIS A 386 6.39 -13.31 -29.02
CA HIS A 386 6.68 -11.89 -29.23
C HIS A 386 5.42 -11.09 -29.62
N GLU A 387 4.73 -11.47 -30.69
CA GLU A 387 3.56 -10.79 -31.21
C GLU A 387 2.40 -10.79 -30.19
N LEU A 388 2.19 -11.92 -29.48
CA LEU A 388 1.16 -12.02 -28.47
C LEU A 388 1.44 -11.09 -27.28
N SER A 389 2.70 -11.03 -26.83
CA SER A 389 3.10 -10.18 -25.71
C SER A 389 3.01 -8.69 -26.04
N LEU A 390 3.36 -8.28 -27.25
CA LEU A 390 3.14 -6.90 -27.72
C LEU A 390 1.66 -6.53 -27.66
N LYS A 391 0.78 -7.43 -28.13
CA LYS A 391 -0.66 -7.21 -28.07
C LYS A 391 -1.18 -7.13 -26.63
N MET A 392 -0.72 -8.02 -25.75
CA MET A 392 -1.09 -7.96 -24.32
C MET A 392 -0.68 -6.64 -23.67
N MET A 393 0.51 -6.14 -23.99
CA MET A 393 0.98 -4.84 -23.49
C MET A 393 0.15 -3.68 -24.04
N GLU A 394 -0.23 -3.73 -25.30
CA GLU A 394 -1.14 -2.74 -25.90
C GLU A 394 -2.52 -2.75 -25.20
N ASP A 395 -3.10 -3.94 -25.00
CA ASP A 395 -4.37 -4.12 -24.29
C ASP A 395 -4.31 -3.64 -22.81
N MET A 396 -3.15 -3.70 -22.16
CA MET A 396 -2.91 -3.14 -20.83
C MET A 396 -2.74 -1.61 -20.82
N GLY A 397 -2.70 -0.96 -21.97
CA GLY A 397 -2.56 0.49 -22.09
C GLY A 397 -1.12 0.98 -22.34
N CYS A 398 -0.18 0.09 -22.65
CA CYS A 398 1.12 0.51 -23.19
C CYS A 398 0.95 1.10 -24.58
N ARG A 399 1.73 2.12 -24.88
CA ARG A 399 1.80 2.65 -26.26
C ARG A 399 2.90 1.93 -27.02
N MET A 400 2.57 1.33 -28.14
CA MET A 400 3.52 0.75 -29.08
C MET A 400 4.15 1.84 -29.94
N SER A 401 5.45 1.76 -30.16
CA SER A 401 6.21 2.73 -30.95
C SER A 401 7.51 2.12 -31.47
N THR A 402 8.30 2.91 -32.18
CA THR A 402 9.60 2.52 -32.72
C THR A 402 10.73 3.40 -32.21
N LEU A 403 11.95 2.90 -32.29
CA LEU A 403 13.19 3.65 -31.97
C LEU A 403 13.21 5.04 -32.64
N GLU A 404 13.04 5.07 -33.92
CA GLU A 404 13.08 6.33 -34.70
C GLU A 404 12.02 7.31 -34.20
N THR A 405 10.77 6.85 -34.06
CA THR A 405 9.63 7.70 -33.69
C THR A 405 9.86 8.31 -32.28
N GLU A 406 10.26 7.54 -31.29
CA GLU A 406 10.40 8.07 -29.94
C GLU A 406 11.67 8.89 -29.76
N VAL A 407 12.78 8.48 -30.33
CA VAL A 407 14.03 9.23 -30.23
C VAL A 407 13.86 10.61 -30.94
N MET A 408 13.22 10.66 -32.10
CA MET A 408 12.94 11.94 -32.78
C MET A 408 11.96 12.81 -32.00
N ARG A 409 10.99 12.21 -31.29
CA ARG A 409 10.08 12.94 -30.42
C ARG A 409 10.81 13.55 -29.20
N LEU A 410 11.72 12.80 -28.58
CA LEU A 410 12.56 13.30 -27.48
C LEU A 410 13.52 14.41 -27.96
N ALA A 411 14.07 14.26 -29.16
CA ALA A 411 14.99 15.22 -29.74
C ALA A 411 14.33 16.55 -30.14
N GLY A 412 12.98 16.58 -30.24
CA GLY A 412 12.23 17.78 -30.67
C GLY A 412 12.40 19.00 -29.75
N SER A 413 12.77 18.79 -28.48
CA SER A 413 13.08 19.85 -27.52
C SER A 413 14.56 20.19 -27.40
N CYS A 414 15.45 19.50 -28.16
CA CYS A 414 16.89 19.67 -28.07
C CYS A 414 17.39 20.82 -29.00
N THR A 415 18.62 21.26 -28.76
CA THR A 415 19.30 22.21 -29.66
C THR A 415 19.50 21.60 -31.04
N LYS A 416 19.64 22.44 -32.06
CA LYS A 416 19.89 22.00 -33.45
C LYS A 416 21.09 21.06 -33.54
N GLN A 417 22.18 21.36 -32.86
CA GLN A 417 23.40 20.55 -32.85
C GLN A 417 23.15 19.13 -32.32
N VAL A 418 22.39 19.00 -31.23
CA VAL A 418 22.02 17.71 -30.65
C VAL A 418 21.08 16.95 -31.59
N LEU A 419 20.08 17.65 -32.17
CA LEU A 419 19.14 17.07 -33.15
C LEU A 419 19.87 16.50 -34.36
N ASP A 420 20.83 17.26 -34.92
CA ASP A 420 21.61 16.80 -36.09
C ASP A 420 22.48 15.58 -35.74
N SER A 421 23.07 15.55 -34.53
CA SER A 421 23.81 14.40 -34.03
C SER A 421 22.91 13.16 -33.88
N VAL A 422 21.71 13.32 -33.33
CA VAL A 422 20.73 12.22 -33.13
C VAL A 422 20.28 11.68 -34.49
N LYS A 423 20.02 12.54 -35.48
CA LYS A 423 19.70 12.10 -36.85
C LYS A 423 20.81 11.26 -37.48
N ASN A 424 22.06 11.65 -37.29
CA ASN A 424 23.18 10.86 -37.78
C ASN A 424 23.25 9.46 -37.12
N ILE A 425 22.93 9.34 -35.81
CA ILE A 425 22.89 8.04 -35.12
C ILE A 425 21.79 7.13 -35.69
N LEU A 426 20.63 7.70 -36.00
CA LEU A 426 19.48 6.92 -36.45
C LEU A 426 19.58 6.47 -37.91
N PHE A 427 20.12 7.31 -38.79
CA PHE A 427 20.02 7.17 -40.24
C PHE A 427 21.35 6.80 -40.92
N THR A 428 22.42 6.62 -40.15
CA THR A 428 23.69 6.01 -40.60
C THR A 428 23.87 4.64 -40.00
#